data_da48d4a42da36d0e85fc98a7679441ed
#
_entry.id   da48d4a42da36d0e85fc98a7679441ed
#
_cell.length_a   1.000
_cell.length_b   1.000
_cell.length_c   1.000
_cell.angle_alpha   90.00
_cell.angle_beta   90.00
_cell.angle_gamma   90.00
#
_symmetry.space_group_name_H-M   'P 1'
#
loop_
_entity.id
_entity.type
_entity.pdbx_description
1 polymer ?
#
loop_
_entity_poly.entity_id
_entity_poly.type
_entity_poly.pdbx_seq_one_letter_code
_entity_poly.pdbx_strand_id
1 'polypeptide(L)' 'KDAAEDGELRASVEYIARGVDDLRVEIRSANQRYDMLAERVTRVEESAKQAHHRINRLEGRPE' A
#
# COMPACT_ATOMS: atom_id res chain seq x y z
N LYS A 1 44.69 -5.12 -3.36
CA LYS A 1 43.59 -4.73 -4.25
C LYS A 1 43.96 -3.42 -4.94
N ASP A 2 43.66 -3.29 -6.18
CA ASP A 2 43.97 -2.08 -6.89
C ASP A 2 42.84 -1.04 -6.85
N ALA A 3 43.14 0.17 -7.29
CA ALA A 3 42.19 1.27 -7.25
C ALA A 3 41.01 1.05 -8.19
N ALA A 4 41.19 0.28 -9.27
CA ALA A 4 40.11 -0.01 -10.21
C ALA A 4 39.04 -0.89 -9.57
N GLU A 5 39.43 -1.92 -8.83
CA GLU A 5 38.51 -2.78 -8.10
C GLU A 5 37.72 -2.00 -7.05
N ASP A 6 38.39 -1.13 -6.31
CA ASP A 6 37.77 -0.27 -5.30
C ASP A 6 36.78 0.71 -5.95
N GLY A 7 37.12 1.24 -7.11
CA GLY A 7 36.24 2.12 -7.87
C GLY A 7 34.97 1.41 -8.37
N GLU A 8 35.13 0.19 -8.87
CA GLU A 8 34.00 -0.61 -9.32
C GLU A 8 33.08 -0.96 -8.15
N LEU A 9 33.65 -1.33 -6.99
CA LEU A 9 32.88 -1.64 -5.81
C LEU A 9 32.09 -0.41 -5.32
N ARG A 10 32.72 0.75 -5.30
CA ARG A 10 32.01 2.00 -4.92
C ARG A 10 30.85 2.31 -5.87
N ALA A 11 31.08 2.15 -7.18
CA ALA A 11 30.04 2.39 -8.17
C ALA A 11 28.87 1.42 -7.98
N SER A 12 29.15 0.17 -7.68
CA SER A 12 28.12 -0.83 -7.40
C SER A 12 27.34 -0.50 -6.15
N VAL A 13 28.02 -0.10 -5.08
CA VAL A 13 27.37 0.30 -3.83
C VAL A 13 26.49 1.52 -4.03
N GLU A 14 26.96 2.52 -4.79
CA GLU A 14 26.17 3.72 -5.09
C GLU A 14 24.93 3.38 -5.90
N TYR A 15 25.07 2.48 -6.87
CA TYR A 15 23.95 2.03 -7.67
C TYR A 15 22.88 1.35 -6.80
N ILE A 16 23.32 0.46 -5.91
CA ILE A 16 22.43 -0.24 -4.99
C ILE A 16 21.76 0.75 -4.03
N ALA A 17 22.50 1.71 -3.51
CA ALA A 17 21.96 2.72 -2.62
C ALA A 17 20.86 3.54 -3.29
N ARG A 18 21.05 3.92 -4.56
CA ARG A 18 20.01 4.63 -5.32
C ARG A 18 18.78 3.76 -5.52
N GLY A 19 18.99 2.47 -5.83
CA GLY A 19 17.89 1.52 -5.96
C GLY A 19 17.09 1.37 -4.68
N VAL A 20 17.77 1.33 -3.54
CA VAL A 20 17.11 1.25 -2.23
C VAL A 20 16.31 2.52 -1.96
N ASP A 21 16.85 3.69 -2.29
CA ASP A 21 16.12 4.95 -2.12
C ASP A 21 14.85 4.98 -2.99
N ASP A 22 14.95 4.53 -4.22
CA ASP A 22 13.80 4.43 -5.13
C ASP A 22 12.74 3.49 -4.56
N LEU A 23 13.16 2.34 -4.01
CA LEU A 23 12.26 1.39 -3.38
C LEU A 23 11.56 2.01 -2.16
N ARG A 24 12.26 2.81 -1.37
CA ARG A 24 11.64 3.50 -0.22
C ARG A 24 10.51 4.42 -0.67
N VAL A 25 10.73 5.15 -1.75
CA VAL A 25 9.71 6.04 -2.31
C VAL A 25 8.51 5.22 -2.81
N GLU A 26 8.77 4.13 -3.52
CA GLU A 26 7.71 3.26 -4.03
C GLU A 26 6.91 2.62 -2.90
N ILE A 27 7.57 2.16 -1.85
CA ILE A 27 6.92 1.56 -0.69
C ILE A 27 6.02 2.59 0.01
N ARG A 28 6.51 3.81 0.18
CA ARG A 28 5.72 4.89 0.78
C ARG A 28 4.47 5.18 -0.03
N SER A 29 4.63 5.26 -1.35
CA SER A 29 3.52 5.47 -2.26
C SER A 29 2.53 4.31 -2.21
N ALA A 30 3.01 3.08 -2.18
CA ALA A 30 2.18 1.89 -2.07
C ALA A 30 1.40 1.89 -0.75
N ASN A 31 2.04 2.23 0.36
CA ASN A 31 1.39 2.31 1.65
C ASN A 31 0.26 3.33 1.67
N GLN A 32 0.45 4.49 1.04
CA GLN A 32 -0.60 5.50 0.90
C GLN A 32 -1.79 4.96 0.11
N ARG A 33 -1.52 4.24 -0.97
CA ARG A 33 -2.59 3.63 -1.76
C ARG A 33 -3.34 2.56 -0.97
N TYR A 34 -2.63 1.76 -0.18
CA TYR A 34 -3.27 0.76 0.67
C TYR A 34 -4.15 1.40 1.74
N ASP A 35 -3.70 2.49 2.34
CA ASP A 35 -4.50 3.22 3.32
C ASP A 35 -5.80 3.74 2.71
N MET A 36 -5.71 4.32 1.52
CA MET A 36 -6.87 4.81 0.81
C MET A 36 -7.83 3.67 0.43
N LEU A 37 -7.28 2.54 0.01
CA LEU A 37 -8.07 1.37 -0.32
C LEU A 37 -8.78 0.82 0.93
N ALA A 38 -8.08 0.75 2.05
CA ALA A 38 -8.65 0.30 3.32
C ALA A 38 -9.82 1.19 3.74
N GLU A 39 -9.70 2.52 3.57
CA GLU A 39 -10.79 3.44 3.85
C GLU A 39 -12.00 3.19 2.95
N ARG A 40 -11.75 2.94 1.67
CA ARG A 40 -12.82 2.64 0.71
C ARG A 40 -13.54 1.35 1.07
N VAL A 41 -12.77 0.33 1.44
CA VAL A 41 -13.33 -0.96 1.85
C VAL A 41 -14.21 -0.78 3.09
N THR A 42 -13.74 -0.03 4.07
CA THR A 42 -14.51 0.27 5.28
C THR A 42 -15.83 0.96 4.93
N ARG A 43 -15.81 1.95 4.06
CA ARG A 43 -17.03 2.66 3.62
C ARG A 43 -18.00 1.74 2.90
N VAL A 44 -17.48 0.87 2.04
CA VAL A 44 -18.32 -0.10 1.32
C VAL A 44 -18.94 -1.07 2.30
N GLU A 45 -18.21 -1.56 3.28
CA GLU A 45 -18.71 -2.47 4.30
C GLU A 45 -19.84 -1.81 5.11
N GLU A 46 -19.66 -0.56 5.52
CA GLU A 46 -20.68 0.18 6.26
C GLU A 46 -21.93 0.42 5.40
N SER A 47 -21.72 0.79 4.15
CA SER A 47 -22.80 1.00 3.19
C SER A 47 -23.60 -0.28 2.96
N ALA A 48 -22.91 -1.40 2.78
CA ALA A 48 -23.53 -2.69 2.60
C ALA A 48 -24.32 -3.11 3.85
N LYS A 49 -23.78 -2.84 5.02
CA LYS A 49 -24.44 -3.12 6.31
C LYS A 49 -25.74 -2.33 6.44
N GLN A 50 -25.72 -1.03 6.09
CA GLN A 50 -26.91 -0.20 6.12
C GLN A 50 -27.96 -0.68 5.12
N ALA A 51 -27.51 -1.05 3.92
CA ALA A 51 -28.42 -1.58 2.90
C ALA A 51 -29.07 -2.87 3.38
N HIS A 52 -28.31 -3.72 4.02
CA HIS A 52 -28.80 -4.98 4.59
C HIS A 52 -29.87 -4.73 5.66
N HIS A 53 -29.64 -3.78 6.54
CA HIS A 53 -30.61 -3.38 7.57
C HIS A 53 -31.92 -2.85 6.95
N ARG A 54 -31.81 -2.07 5.88
CA ARG A 54 -33.00 -1.56 5.17
C ARG A 54 -33.79 -2.69 4.54
N ILE A 55 -33.10 -3.64 3.92
CA ILE A 55 -33.75 -4.81 3.33
C ILE A 55 -34.47 -5.60 4.39
N ASN A 56 -33.83 -5.85 5.53
CA ASN A 56 -34.43 -6.57 6.64
C ASN A 56 -35.68 -5.88 7.15
N ARG A 57 -35.69 -4.56 7.27
CA ARG A 57 -36.86 -3.79 7.69
C ARG A 57 -37.98 -3.90 6.68
N LEU A 58 -37.67 -3.82 5.39
CA LEU A 58 -38.66 -3.95 4.33
C LEU A 58 -39.30 -5.32 4.30
N GLU A 59 -38.54 -6.35 4.63
CA GLU A 59 -39.03 -7.71 4.68
C GLU A 59 -39.68 -8.07 6.00
N GLY A 60 -39.64 -7.15 6.98
CA GLY A 60 -40.21 -7.40 8.30
C GLY A 60 -39.38 -8.33 9.16
N ARG A 61 -38.10 -8.52 8.82
CA ARG A 61 -37.19 -9.37 9.59
C ARG A 61 -36.60 -8.61 10.77
N PRO A 62 -36.33 -9.28 11.90
CA PRO A 62 -35.63 -8.65 12.98
C PRO A 62 -34.16 -8.38 12.61
N GLU A 63 -33.63 -7.27 13.07
CA GLU A 63 -32.22 -6.95 12.88
C GLU A 63 -31.36 -7.72 13.88
#